data_79937a674dfd79d86c9f8936005e868a
#
_entry.id   79937a674dfd79d86c9f8936005e868a
#
_cell.length_a   1.000
_cell.length_b   1.000
_cell.length_c   1.000
_cell.angle_alpha   90.00
_cell.angle_beta   90.00
_cell.angle_gamma   90.00
#
_symmetry.space_group_name_H-M   'P 1'
#
loop_
_entity.id
_entity.type
_entity.pdbx_description
1 polymer ?
#
loop_
_entity_poly.entity_id
_entity_poly.type
_entity_poly.pdbx_seq_one_letter_code
_entity_poly.pdbx_strand_id
1 'polypeptide(L)'
;RKNHPNTILNTTDVRLLKDQDIPSCDGVIGGPPCQAWSEGGKQLGFEDPRGQLFLEYVRIVNLKKPKFFVIENVQGILEDKHKQSLAFIISSLQSIGYSIKYELLNAADYKIPQDRFRVFFVGIRNDLQNTFVFPNAMPGKKVTLREAIGDIIEKPRFFNEERVMSEHSTRKNHDVYTGSYDAKYMARNRVRSWNEQSFTIQAQARNEPQH
;
A
#
# COMPACT_ATOMS: atom_id res chain seq x y z
N ARG A 1 6.32 -9.72 14.62
CA ARG A 1 7.61 -10.09 15.27
C ARG A 1 8.25 -11.35 14.68
N LYS A 2 7.46 -12.32 14.20
CA LYS A 2 8.03 -13.58 13.68
C LYS A 2 9.04 -13.37 12.54
N ASN A 3 8.74 -12.45 11.63
CA ASN A 3 9.58 -12.18 10.45
C ASN A 3 10.66 -11.11 10.72
N HIS A 4 10.53 -10.36 11.81
CA HIS A 4 11.43 -9.26 12.19
C HIS A 4 11.70 -9.31 13.70
N PRO A 5 12.47 -10.28 14.20
CA PRO A 5 12.64 -10.51 15.64
C PRO A 5 13.33 -9.34 16.36
N ASN A 6 14.20 -8.63 15.65
CA ASN A 6 14.97 -7.51 16.20
C ASN A 6 14.29 -6.15 16.04
N THR A 7 13.07 -6.11 15.52
CA THR A 7 12.34 -4.85 15.31
C THR A 7 11.62 -4.43 16.58
N ILE A 8 11.81 -3.19 16.98
CA ILE A 8 11.04 -2.57 18.06
C ILE A 8 9.65 -2.24 17.49
N LEU A 9 8.61 -2.88 18.05
CA LEU A 9 7.23 -2.59 17.70
C LEU A 9 6.64 -1.64 18.74
N ASN A 10 6.27 -0.44 18.30
CA ASN A 10 5.44 0.48 19.06
C ASN A 10 4.02 0.45 18.49
N THR A 11 3.02 0.22 19.32
CA THR A 11 1.60 0.14 18.94
C THR A 11 0.81 1.39 19.37
N THR A 12 1.48 2.39 19.88
CA THR A 12 0.87 3.68 20.23
C THR A 12 0.40 4.40 18.97
N ASP A 13 -0.74 5.07 19.04
CA ASP A 13 -1.19 5.96 17.97
C ASP A 13 -0.09 7.00 17.68
N VAL A 14 0.27 7.16 16.41
CA VAL A 14 1.36 8.05 16.00
C VAL A 14 1.17 9.49 16.47
N ARG A 15 -0.09 9.94 16.64
CA ARG A 15 -0.44 11.28 17.17
C ARG A 15 -0.08 11.46 18.64
N LEU A 16 0.07 10.37 19.38
CA LEU A 16 0.42 10.36 20.79
C LEU A 16 1.91 10.10 21.05
N LEU A 17 2.68 9.79 19.99
CA LEU A 17 4.12 9.59 20.11
C LEU A 17 4.82 10.91 20.40
N LYS A 18 5.56 10.92 21.50
CA LYS A 18 6.42 12.05 21.85
C LYS A 18 7.67 12.04 20.98
N ASP A 19 8.21 13.21 20.70
CA ASP A 19 9.39 13.39 19.84
C ASP A 19 10.61 12.60 20.33
N GLN A 20 10.78 12.48 21.66
CA GLN A 20 11.84 11.72 22.28
C GLN A 20 11.72 10.20 22.12
N ASP A 21 10.48 9.70 21.91
CA ASP A 21 10.21 8.26 21.78
C ASP A 21 10.43 7.76 20.35
N ILE A 22 10.63 8.67 19.39
CA ILE A 22 10.90 8.35 18.01
C ILE A 22 12.42 8.25 17.81
N PRO A 23 12.96 7.08 17.45
CA PRO A 23 14.41 6.91 17.26
C PRO A 23 14.92 7.73 16.07
N SER A 24 16.21 8.05 16.08
CA SER A 24 16.89 8.54 14.88
C SER A 24 16.94 7.43 13.82
N CYS A 25 16.80 7.80 12.56
CA CYS A 25 16.75 6.85 11.46
C CYS A 25 17.32 7.47 10.17
N ASP A 26 17.85 6.62 9.29
CA ASP A 26 18.30 7.04 7.95
C ASP A 26 17.15 7.24 6.97
N GLY A 27 16.04 6.54 7.16
CA GLY A 27 14.86 6.63 6.31
C GLY A 27 13.55 6.45 7.06
N VAL A 28 12.48 7.05 6.53
CA VAL A 28 11.09 6.89 7.01
C VAL A 28 10.24 6.35 5.87
N ILE A 29 9.53 5.24 6.12
CA ILE A 29 8.61 4.63 5.14
C ILE A 29 7.22 4.60 5.75
N GLY A 30 6.20 4.98 4.97
CA GLY A 30 4.82 4.97 5.45
C GLY A 30 3.79 5.07 4.33
N GLY A 31 2.53 4.76 4.67
CA GLY A 31 1.37 4.94 3.79
C GLY A 31 0.30 5.78 4.49
N PRO A 32 0.55 7.05 4.81
CA PRO A 32 -0.44 7.90 5.46
C PRO A 32 -1.65 8.09 4.55
N PRO A 33 -2.89 8.03 5.07
CA PRO A 33 -4.09 8.20 4.27
C PRO A 33 -4.18 9.62 3.72
N CYS A 34 -4.40 9.75 2.41
CA CYS A 34 -4.56 11.06 1.75
C CYS A 34 -6.02 11.40 1.45
N GLN A 35 -6.97 10.53 1.80
CA GLN A 35 -8.40 10.70 1.46
C GLN A 35 -9.05 11.91 2.11
N ALA A 36 -8.56 12.35 3.24
CA ALA A 36 -9.09 13.51 3.96
C ALA A 36 -8.99 14.83 3.19
N TRP A 37 -8.07 14.90 2.23
CA TRP A 37 -7.85 16.07 1.40
C TRP A 37 -8.66 16.03 0.10
N SER A 38 -9.34 14.91 -0.17
CA SER A 38 -9.94 14.58 -1.46
C SER A 38 -11.46 14.52 -1.49
N GLU A 39 -12.14 14.52 -0.36
CA GLU A 39 -13.61 14.45 -0.34
C GLU A 39 -14.22 15.84 -0.48
N GLY A 40 -14.57 16.13 -1.72
CA GLY A 40 -15.67 17.01 -2.08
C GLY A 40 -15.71 18.43 -1.49
N GLY A 41 -14.79 19.32 -1.85
CA GLY A 41 -15.05 20.77 -1.76
C GLY A 41 -15.22 21.36 -0.36
N LYS A 42 -15.25 20.58 0.68
CA LYS A 42 -15.12 21.01 2.08
C LYS A 42 -13.66 20.83 2.48
N GLN A 43 -12.93 21.90 2.64
CA GLN A 43 -11.54 21.95 3.10
C GLN A 43 -11.40 21.42 4.55
N LEU A 44 -11.90 20.22 4.80
CA LEU A 44 -11.84 19.54 6.10
C LEU A 44 -10.47 18.85 6.35
N GLY A 45 -9.48 19.12 5.48
CA GLY A 45 -8.20 18.43 5.54
C GLY A 45 -7.55 18.39 6.92
N PHE A 46 -7.65 19.45 7.70
CA PHE A 46 -7.13 19.53 9.07
C PHE A 46 -8.10 19.00 10.14
N GLU A 47 -9.40 19.02 9.88
CA GLU A 47 -10.43 18.55 10.81
C GLU A 47 -10.69 17.04 10.67
N ASP A 48 -10.33 16.44 9.52
CA ASP A 48 -10.45 15.00 9.32
C ASP A 48 -9.30 14.26 10.04
N PRO A 49 -9.60 13.31 10.94
CA PRO A 49 -8.59 12.51 11.62
C PRO A 49 -7.58 11.82 10.68
N ARG A 50 -7.97 11.53 9.44
CA ARG A 50 -7.09 10.94 8.42
C ARG A 50 -6.08 11.95 7.87
N GLY A 51 -6.47 13.22 7.72
CA GLY A 51 -5.56 14.30 7.32
C GLY A 51 -4.49 14.56 8.37
N GLN A 52 -4.84 14.44 9.65
CA GLN A 52 -3.88 14.55 10.76
C GLN A 52 -2.77 13.50 10.67
N LEU A 53 -3.05 12.28 10.20
CA LEU A 53 -2.02 11.23 10.07
C LEU A 53 -0.97 11.58 9.02
N PHE A 54 -1.32 12.27 7.94
CA PHE A 54 -0.33 12.77 6.99
C PHE A 54 0.55 13.86 7.63
N LEU A 55 -0.05 14.78 8.40
CA LEU A 55 0.71 15.81 9.10
C LEU A 55 1.68 15.23 10.15
N GLU A 56 1.27 14.15 10.82
CA GLU A 56 2.16 13.41 11.72
C GLU A 56 3.34 12.79 10.97
N TYR A 57 3.11 12.26 9.77
CA TYR A 57 4.20 11.79 8.94
C TYR A 57 5.19 12.92 8.61
N VAL A 58 4.68 14.08 8.18
CA VAL A 58 5.51 15.27 7.92
C VAL A 58 6.24 15.73 9.17
N ARG A 59 5.57 15.74 10.34
CA ARG A 59 6.17 16.08 11.63
C ARG A 59 7.38 15.17 11.93
N ILE A 60 7.21 13.86 11.80
CA ILE A 60 8.26 12.89 12.06
C ILE A 60 9.45 13.08 11.10
N VAL A 61 9.18 13.25 9.81
CA VAL A 61 10.23 13.51 8.81
C VAL A 61 10.96 14.82 9.11
N ASN A 62 10.23 15.87 9.47
CA ASN A 62 10.82 17.17 9.83
C ASN A 62 11.66 17.08 11.10
N LEU A 63 11.21 16.35 12.11
CA LEU A 63 11.89 16.18 13.40
C LEU A 63 13.19 15.36 13.27
N LYS A 64 13.10 14.22 12.58
CA LYS A 64 14.23 13.26 12.51
C LYS A 64 15.18 13.53 11.36
N LYS A 65 14.76 14.35 10.37
CA LYS A 65 15.58 14.72 9.21
C LYS A 65 16.27 13.52 8.56
N PRO A 66 15.54 12.41 8.26
CA PRO A 66 16.13 11.24 7.63
C PRO A 66 16.77 11.60 6.29
N LYS A 67 17.70 10.78 5.81
CA LYS A 67 18.34 10.98 4.50
C LYS A 67 17.32 10.88 3.36
N PHE A 68 16.33 10.00 3.52
CA PHE A 68 15.25 9.80 2.56
C PHE A 68 13.93 9.43 3.25
N PHE A 69 12.84 9.57 2.52
CA PHE A 69 11.56 8.98 2.90
C PHE A 69 10.86 8.34 1.70
N VAL A 70 9.95 7.42 1.99
CA VAL A 70 9.07 6.80 0.99
C VAL A 70 7.63 6.84 1.49
N ILE A 71 6.73 7.40 0.67
CA ILE A 71 5.29 7.38 0.91
C ILE A 71 4.63 6.52 -0.17
N GLU A 72 3.80 5.56 0.24
CA GLU A 72 2.92 4.81 -0.65
C GLU A 72 1.50 5.35 -0.59
N ASN A 73 0.83 5.42 -1.73
CA ASN A 73 -0.58 5.79 -1.80
C ASN A 73 -1.32 5.13 -2.97
N VAL A 74 -2.65 5.20 -2.94
CA VAL A 74 -3.50 4.70 -4.01
C VAL A 74 -3.40 5.60 -5.25
N GLN A 75 -3.58 5.01 -6.46
CA GLN A 75 -3.51 5.75 -7.73
C GLN A 75 -4.49 6.92 -7.81
N GLY A 76 -5.63 6.85 -7.12
CA GLY A 76 -6.64 7.91 -7.12
C GLY A 76 -6.12 9.29 -6.74
N ILE A 77 -4.99 9.39 -6.01
CA ILE A 77 -4.38 10.68 -5.64
C ILE A 77 -3.94 11.49 -6.87
N LEU A 78 -3.74 10.85 -8.02
CA LEU A 78 -3.37 11.49 -9.28
C LEU A 78 -4.57 11.97 -10.11
N GLU A 79 -5.82 11.66 -9.70
CA GLU A 79 -7.01 12.13 -10.40
C GLU A 79 -7.17 13.65 -10.26
N ASP A 80 -7.77 14.28 -11.27
CA ASP A 80 -7.94 15.74 -11.33
C ASP A 80 -8.62 16.35 -10.10
N LYS A 81 -9.61 15.65 -9.54
CA LYS A 81 -10.29 16.07 -8.32
C LYS A 81 -9.38 16.15 -7.08
N HIS A 82 -8.18 15.55 -7.14
CA HIS A 82 -7.20 15.50 -6.04
C HIS A 82 -5.95 16.34 -6.27
N LYS A 83 -5.92 17.17 -7.33
CA LYS A 83 -4.77 18.03 -7.66
C LYS A 83 -4.32 18.93 -6.48
N GLN A 84 -5.27 19.49 -5.75
CA GLN A 84 -4.94 20.34 -4.58
C GLN A 84 -4.28 19.55 -3.47
N SER A 85 -4.77 18.33 -3.20
CA SER A 85 -4.17 17.43 -2.22
C SER A 85 -2.77 17.00 -2.60
N LEU A 86 -2.56 16.67 -3.87
CA LEU A 86 -1.24 16.31 -4.40
C LEU A 86 -0.26 17.48 -4.25
N ALA A 87 -0.69 18.70 -4.64
CA ALA A 87 0.13 19.90 -4.50
C ALA A 87 0.48 20.17 -3.03
N PHE A 88 -0.48 20.01 -2.12
CA PHE A 88 -0.25 20.18 -0.68
C PHE A 88 0.76 19.15 -0.13
N ILE A 89 0.65 17.89 -0.51
CA ILE A 89 1.61 16.83 -0.12
C ILE A 89 3.02 17.23 -0.56
N ILE A 90 3.18 17.58 -1.83
CA ILE A 90 4.47 17.93 -2.40
C ILE A 90 5.04 19.18 -1.70
N SER A 91 4.26 20.27 -1.59
CA SER A 91 4.72 21.52 -0.97
C SER A 91 5.08 21.35 0.50
N SER A 92 4.30 20.58 1.27
CA SER A 92 4.57 20.30 2.69
C SER A 92 5.91 19.60 2.89
N LEU A 93 6.23 18.64 2.03
CA LEU A 93 7.48 17.89 2.11
C LEU A 93 8.68 18.68 1.55
N GLN A 94 8.46 19.48 0.52
CA GLN A 94 9.51 20.39 -0.01
C GLN A 94 9.88 21.48 1.02
N SER A 95 8.90 22.04 1.72
CA SER A 95 9.13 23.09 2.72
C SER A 95 10.01 22.67 3.89
N ILE A 96 10.07 21.35 4.17
CA ILE A 96 10.93 20.78 5.21
C ILE A 96 12.30 20.32 4.70
N GLY A 97 12.66 20.65 3.45
CA GLY A 97 14.02 20.47 2.89
C GLY A 97 14.25 19.19 2.10
N TYR A 98 13.25 18.69 1.39
CA TYR A 98 13.39 17.49 0.55
C TYR A 98 13.07 17.77 -0.92
N SER A 99 13.86 17.17 -1.81
CA SER A 99 13.55 17.04 -3.23
C SER A 99 12.72 15.79 -3.46
N ILE A 100 11.57 15.92 -4.14
CA ILE A 100 10.58 14.85 -4.25
C ILE A 100 10.42 14.41 -5.70
N LYS A 101 10.40 13.11 -5.91
CA LYS A 101 9.90 12.47 -7.13
C LYS A 101 8.73 11.55 -6.78
N TYR A 102 7.79 11.42 -7.69
CA TYR A 102 6.71 10.44 -7.55
C TYR A 102 6.40 9.76 -8.87
N GLU A 103 5.97 8.51 -8.79
CA GLU A 103 5.64 7.69 -9.95
C GLU A 103 4.52 6.69 -9.61
N LEU A 104 3.67 6.40 -10.59
CA LEU A 104 2.66 5.35 -10.52
C LEU A 104 3.28 4.04 -10.99
N LEU A 105 3.40 3.08 -10.09
CA LEU A 105 3.96 1.76 -10.37
C LEU A 105 2.87 0.68 -10.33
N ASN A 106 2.96 -0.30 -11.22
CA ASN A 106 2.16 -1.51 -11.15
C ASN A 106 3.05 -2.68 -10.67
N ALA A 107 2.66 -3.34 -9.59
CA ALA A 107 3.39 -4.49 -9.06
C ALA A 107 3.64 -5.59 -10.12
N ALA A 108 2.72 -5.78 -11.07
CA ALA A 108 2.86 -6.74 -12.15
C ALA A 108 4.07 -6.47 -13.06
N ASP A 109 4.52 -5.22 -13.16
CA ASP A 109 5.69 -4.84 -13.96
C ASP A 109 7.02 -5.22 -13.26
N TYR A 110 6.94 -5.64 -11.99
CA TYR A 110 8.06 -6.08 -11.15
C TYR A 110 7.99 -7.56 -10.79
N LYS A 111 7.37 -8.38 -11.66
CA LYS A 111 7.24 -9.85 -11.50
C LYS A 111 6.39 -10.29 -10.31
N ILE A 112 5.52 -9.42 -9.81
CA ILE A 112 4.52 -9.79 -8.81
C ILE A 112 3.23 -10.18 -9.55
N PRO A 113 2.62 -11.33 -9.29
CA PRO A 113 1.45 -11.83 -10.03
C PRO A 113 0.16 -11.09 -9.65
N GLN A 114 0.22 -9.77 -9.52
CA GLN A 114 -0.89 -8.92 -9.09
C GLN A 114 -0.90 -7.58 -9.83
N ASP A 115 -2.05 -7.23 -10.41
CA ASP A 115 -2.32 -5.87 -10.89
C ASP A 115 -2.63 -4.98 -9.69
N ARG A 116 -1.58 -4.33 -9.17
CA ARG A 116 -1.64 -3.42 -8.04
C ARG A 116 -0.93 -2.12 -8.38
N PHE A 117 -1.73 -1.11 -8.69
CA PHE A 117 -1.23 0.23 -8.96
C PHE A 117 -1.10 1.04 -7.67
N ARG A 118 0.08 1.61 -7.45
CA ARG A 118 0.36 2.48 -6.30
C ARG A 118 1.25 3.63 -6.71
N VAL A 119 0.98 4.79 -6.15
CA VAL A 119 1.86 5.96 -6.29
C VAL A 119 2.87 5.93 -5.16
N PHE A 120 4.13 6.01 -5.52
CA PHE A 120 5.21 6.17 -4.57
C PHE A 120 5.78 7.58 -4.67
N PHE A 121 5.91 8.25 -3.53
CA PHE A 121 6.65 9.50 -3.39
C PHE A 121 7.94 9.18 -2.69
N VAL A 122 9.06 9.56 -3.29
CA VAL A 122 10.39 9.41 -2.70
C VAL A 122 11.00 10.78 -2.54
N GLY A 123 11.36 11.12 -1.31
CA GLY A 123 12.05 12.37 -0.98
C GLY A 123 13.49 12.10 -0.57
N ILE A 124 14.43 12.85 -1.14
CA ILE A 124 15.83 12.88 -0.75
C ILE A 124 16.13 14.23 -0.12
N ARG A 125 16.81 14.23 1.03
CA ARG A 125 17.16 15.47 1.73
C ARG A 125 18.13 16.32 0.88
N ASN A 126 17.85 17.60 0.76
CA ASN A 126 18.49 18.49 -0.21
C ASN A 126 20.00 18.65 -0.01
N ASP A 127 20.48 18.54 1.24
CA ASP A 127 21.93 18.63 1.56
C ASP A 127 22.77 17.47 1.00
N LEU A 128 22.12 16.34 0.65
CA LEU A 128 22.81 15.17 0.10
C LEU A 128 23.13 15.32 -1.39
N GLN A 129 22.56 16.33 -2.07
CA GLN A 129 22.77 16.61 -3.51
C GLN A 129 22.53 15.38 -4.43
N ASN A 130 21.70 14.44 -4.00
CA ASN A 130 21.36 13.23 -4.72
C ASN A 130 19.93 13.29 -5.26
N THR A 131 19.68 12.58 -6.35
CA THR A 131 18.34 12.40 -6.91
C THR A 131 17.97 10.92 -6.92
N PHE A 132 16.72 10.62 -6.60
CA PHE A 132 16.19 9.27 -6.72
C PHE A 132 15.78 9.00 -8.17
N VAL A 133 16.01 7.78 -8.64
CA VAL A 133 15.51 7.29 -9.93
C VAL A 133 14.70 6.04 -9.67
N PHE A 134 13.45 6.03 -10.14
CA PHE A 134 12.61 4.84 -10.02
C PHE A 134 13.19 3.69 -10.85
N PRO A 135 13.11 2.45 -10.36
CA PRO A 135 13.58 1.29 -11.11
C PRO A 135 12.71 1.09 -12.35
N ASN A 136 13.33 0.75 -13.46
CA ASN A 136 12.61 0.37 -14.67
C ASN A 136 11.79 -0.90 -14.45
N ALA A 137 10.68 -1.04 -15.16
CA ALA A 137 9.92 -2.29 -15.23
C ALA A 137 10.85 -3.46 -15.60
N MET A 138 10.64 -4.60 -14.96
CA MET A 138 11.44 -5.80 -15.23
C MET A 138 11.10 -6.34 -16.63
N PRO A 139 12.11 -6.69 -17.45
CA PRO A 139 11.87 -7.15 -18.80
C PRO A 139 11.15 -8.50 -18.85
N GLY A 140 10.50 -8.76 -19.98
CA GLY A 140 9.85 -10.01 -20.29
C GLY A 140 8.40 -10.09 -19.78
N LYS A 141 7.78 -11.26 -19.95
CA LYS A 141 6.37 -11.51 -19.65
C LYS A 141 6.07 -11.33 -18.15
N LYS A 142 4.90 -10.76 -17.83
CA LYS A 142 4.37 -10.67 -16.46
C LYS A 142 4.10 -12.07 -15.90
N VAL A 143 4.34 -12.27 -14.61
CA VAL A 143 4.06 -13.54 -13.92
C VAL A 143 2.54 -13.70 -13.80
N THR A 144 2.03 -14.86 -14.15
CA THR A 144 0.61 -15.20 -14.09
C THR A 144 0.22 -15.86 -12.77
N LEU A 145 -1.08 -15.93 -12.48
CA LEU A 145 -1.60 -16.69 -11.34
C LEU A 145 -1.18 -18.15 -11.43
N ARG A 146 -1.24 -18.77 -12.62
CA ARG A 146 -0.82 -20.15 -12.83
C ARG A 146 0.64 -20.39 -12.44
N GLU A 147 1.53 -19.48 -12.80
CA GLU A 147 2.96 -19.59 -12.45
C GLU A 147 3.21 -19.39 -10.96
N ALA A 148 2.38 -18.57 -10.29
CA ALA A 148 2.57 -18.22 -8.89
C ALA A 148 1.97 -19.22 -7.89
N ILE A 149 0.79 -19.74 -8.20
CA ILE A 149 0.00 -20.56 -7.27
C ILE A 149 -0.63 -21.81 -7.92
N GLY A 150 -0.25 -22.13 -9.18
CA GLY A 150 -0.81 -23.28 -9.90
C GLY A 150 -0.54 -24.64 -9.24
N ASP A 151 0.50 -24.73 -8.43
CA ASP A 151 0.85 -25.91 -7.63
C ASP A 151 -0.07 -26.15 -6.42
N ILE A 152 -0.92 -25.17 -6.06
CA ILE A 152 -1.78 -25.27 -4.88
C ILE A 152 -3.09 -26.05 -5.18
N ILE A 153 -3.47 -26.21 -6.46
CA ILE A 153 -4.86 -26.46 -6.89
C ILE A 153 -5.11 -27.87 -7.40
N GLU A 154 -4.51 -28.87 -6.89
CA GLU A 154 -4.95 -30.23 -7.26
C GLU A 154 -6.38 -30.54 -6.78
N LYS A 155 -6.84 -29.98 -5.66
CA LYS A 155 -8.24 -30.09 -5.18
C LYS A 155 -8.59 -28.89 -4.29
N PRO A 156 -9.20 -27.82 -4.82
CA PRO A 156 -9.70 -26.73 -3.99
C PRO A 156 -10.72 -27.31 -2.99
N ARG A 157 -10.55 -27.02 -1.70
CA ARG A 157 -11.57 -27.32 -0.69
C ARG A 157 -12.56 -26.17 -0.64
N PHE A 158 -13.83 -26.53 -0.61
CA PHE A 158 -14.89 -25.57 -0.41
C PHE A 158 -14.85 -25.05 1.02
N PHE A 159 -15.04 -23.73 1.16
CA PHE A 159 -15.16 -23.10 2.45
C PHE A 159 -16.42 -23.65 3.16
N ASN A 160 -16.26 -24.41 4.21
CA ASN A 160 -17.33 -24.72 5.16
C ASN A 160 -17.30 -23.67 6.26
N GLU A 161 -18.44 -23.42 6.92
CA GLU A 161 -18.58 -22.43 8.01
C GLU A 161 -17.56 -22.61 9.14
N GLU A 162 -17.02 -23.82 9.29
CA GLU A 162 -15.84 -24.09 10.11
C GLU A 162 -14.58 -23.91 9.25
N ARG A 163 -13.75 -22.94 9.56
CA ARG A 163 -12.44 -22.72 8.95
C ARG A 163 -11.48 -23.86 9.26
N VAL A 164 -11.69 -25.00 8.62
CA VAL A 164 -10.79 -26.15 8.75
C VAL A 164 -9.63 -25.96 7.80
N MET A 165 -8.45 -25.73 8.35
CA MET A 165 -7.21 -25.73 7.57
C MET A 165 -7.01 -27.11 6.94
N SER A 166 -6.77 -27.14 5.63
CA SER A 166 -6.47 -28.40 4.93
C SER A 166 -5.24 -29.06 5.53
N GLU A 167 -5.41 -30.26 6.09
CA GLU A 167 -4.30 -31.10 6.60
C GLU A 167 -3.28 -31.49 5.51
N HIS A 168 -3.69 -31.37 4.24
CA HIS A 168 -2.88 -31.76 3.08
C HIS A 168 -2.21 -30.60 2.37
N SER A 169 -2.47 -29.36 2.79
CA SER A 169 -1.79 -28.20 2.21
C SER A 169 -0.51 -27.91 2.97
N THR A 170 0.62 -27.92 2.29
CA THR A 170 1.90 -27.45 2.82
C THR A 170 1.91 -25.92 3.05
N ARG A 171 0.93 -25.22 2.48
CA ARG A 171 0.69 -23.78 2.64
C ARG A 171 -0.54 -23.54 3.50
N LYS A 172 -0.38 -22.83 4.60
CA LYS A 172 -1.47 -22.45 5.51
C LYS A 172 -2.39 -21.41 4.84
N ASN A 173 -3.68 -21.42 5.19
CA ASN A 173 -4.70 -20.48 4.71
C ASN A 173 -5.04 -20.61 3.22
N HIS A 174 -5.16 -21.85 2.75
CA HIS A 174 -5.62 -22.14 1.40
C HIS A 174 -7.11 -22.53 1.44
N ASP A 175 -7.99 -21.57 1.31
CA ASP A 175 -9.44 -21.75 1.28
C ASP A 175 -10.01 -21.18 -0.02
N VAL A 176 -11.05 -21.83 -0.55
CA VAL A 176 -11.80 -21.37 -1.73
C VAL A 176 -13.16 -20.88 -1.29
N TYR A 177 -13.53 -19.67 -1.65
CA TYR A 177 -14.85 -19.11 -1.39
C TYR A 177 -15.88 -19.69 -2.38
N THR A 178 -17.00 -20.20 -1.85
CA THR A 178 -18.07 -20.82 -2.64
C THR A 178 -19.43 -20.14 -2.46
N GLY A 179 -19.48 -19.00 -1.78
CA GLY A 179 -20.71 -18.24 -1.58
C GLY A 179 -21.28 -17.66 -2.88
N SER A 180 -22.59 -17.37 -2.86
CA SER A 180 -23.24 -16.63 -3.93
C SER A 180 -22.77 -15.16 -3.94
N TYR A 181 -22.54 -14.64 -5.14
CA TYR A 181 -22.13 -13.24 -5.33
C TYR A 181 -23.31 -12.31 -5.16
N ASP A 182 -23.15 -11.25 -4.39
CA ASP A 182 -24.09 -10.15 -4.37
C ASP A 182 -23.97 -9.37 -5.70
N ALA A 183 -25.07 -9.25 -6.46
CA ALA A 183 -25.11 -8.55 -7.74
C ALA A 183 -24.64 -7.09 -7.64
N LYS A 184 -24.82 -6.44 -6.48
CA LYS A 184 -24.34 -5.10 -6.18
C LYS A 184 -22.81 -4.99 -6.20
N TYR A 185 -22.10 -6.09 -5.96
CA TYR A 185 -20.64 -6.16 -5.92
C TYR A 185 -20.04 -6.91 -7.11
N MET A 186 -20.85 -7.36 -8.08
CA MET A 186 -20.39 -8.11 -9.26
C MET A 186 -19.25 -7.43 -10.03
N ALA A 187 -19.21 -6.10 -10.07
CA ALA A 187 -18.11 -5.37 -10.70
C ALA A 187 -16.76 -5.56 -9.97
N ARG A 188 -16.78 -5.95 -8.69
CA ARG A 188 -15.60 -6.18 -7.85
C ARG A 188 -15.23 -7.66 -7.73
N ASN A 189 -16.17 -8.55 -8.00
CA ASN A 189 -16.02 -10.01 -7.90
C ASN A 189 -15.73 -10.64 -9.27
N ARG A 190 -14.83 -10.04 -10.04
CA ARG A 190 -14.42 -10.59 -11.33
C ARG A 190 -13.46 -11.75 -11.10
N VAL A 191 -13.79 -12.91 -11.67
CA VAL A 191 -12.87 -14.03 -11.76
C VAL A 191 -11.75 -13.68 -12.73
N ARG A 192 -10.51 -13.85 -12.34
CA ARG A 192 -9.34 -13.73 -13.21
C ARG A 192 -9.00 -15.08 -13.84
N SER A 193 -8.58 -15.02 -15.09
CA SER A 193 -8.01 -16.19 -15.76
C SER A 193 -6.69 -16.59 -15.09
N TRP A 194 -6.41 -17.88 -15.06
CA TRP A 194 -5.12 -18.42 -14.61
C TRP A 194 -3.91 -17.84 -15.36
N ASN A 195 -4.12 -17.36 -16.57
CA ASN A 195 -3.06 -16.78 -17.41
C ASN A 195 -2.93 -15.25 -17.26
N GLU A 196 -3.64 -14.68 -16.30
CA GLU A 196 -3.58 -13.26 -15.94
C GLU A 196 -2.97 -13.05 -14.55
N GLN A 197 -2.81 -11.78 -14.15
CA GLN A 197 -2.43 -11.37 -12.81
C GLN A 197 -3.66 -11.29 -11.91
N SER A 198 -3.52 -11.49 -10.61
CA SER A 198 -4.60 -11.29 -9.64
C SER A 198 -5.05 -9.84 -9.59
N PHE A 199 -6.26 -9.62 -9.09
CA PHE A 199 -6.66 -8.30 -8.62
C PHE A 199 -5.90 -7.91 -7.35
N THR A 200 -5.93 -6.63 -7.00
CA THR A 200 -5.45 -6.16 -5.69
C THR A 200 -6.27 -6.82 -4.58
N ILE A 201 -5.60 -7.59 -3.73
CA ILE A 201 -6.19 -8.22 -2.55
C ILE A 201 -6.49 -7.14 -1.52
N GLN A 202 -7.72 -7.13 -1.02
CA GLN A 202 -8.18 -6.16 -0.02
C GLN A 202 -8.06 -6.75 1.40
N ALA A 203 -7.78 -5.90 2.37
CA ALA A 203 -7.60 -6.32 3.77
C ALA A 203 -8.93 -6.66 4.50
N GLN A 204 -10.09 -6.34 3.91
CA GLN A 204 -11.39 -6.54 4.54
C GLN A 204 -12.08 -7.79 3.99
N ALA A 205 -12.51 -8.67 4.90
CA ALA A 205 -13.19 -9.92 4.59
C ALA A 205 -14.51 -9.77 3.79
N ARG A 206 -15.13 -8.60 3.80
CA ARG A 206 -16.37 -8.33 3.04
C ARG A 206 -16.17 -8.22 1.52
N ASN A 207 -14.94 -8.13 1.06
CA ASN A 207 -14.57 -7.96 -0.34
C ASN A 207 -13.42 -8.91 -0.69
N GLU A 208 -13.51 -10.17 -0.30
CA GLU A 208 -12.48 -11.14 -0.61
C GLU A 208 -12.35 -11.29 -2.13
N PRO A 209 -11.15 -11.09 -2.69
CA PRO A 209 -10.91 -11.38 -4.09
C PRO A 209 -11.02 -12.87 -4.31
N GLN A 210 -11.68 -13.24 -5.36
CA GLN A 210 -11.85 -14.63 -5.73
C GLN A 210 -10.85 -14.98 -6.81
N HIS A 211 -10.26 -16.10 -6.64
CA HIS A 211 -9.35 -16.73 -7.56
C HIS A 211 -10.03 -17.92 -8.21
#